data_975b0a8d34983be175f16371e6ab64cd
#
_entry.id   975b0a8d34983be175f16371e6ab64cd
#
_cell.length_a   1.000
_cell.length_b   1.000
_cell.length_c   1.000
_cell.angle_alpha   90.00
_cell.angle_beta   90.00
_cell.angle_gamma   90.00
#
_symmetry.space_group_name_H-M   'P 1'
#
loop_
_entity.id
_entity.type
_entity.pdbx_description
1 polymer ?
#
loop_
_entity_poly.entity_id
_entity_poly.type
_entity_poly.pdbx_seq_one_letter_code
_entity_poly.pdbx_strand_id
1 'polypeptide(L)'
;EFGATVRERRENILRNYTIAVRPLDKKENYIKRCVGVAGDTLRIVNGTVYHGSEPESDIPNKQYYYDIYDNAKGRVITGVLLRDTELKTYSDTTRYTLRKSQGFAGERLIPHTVATGWTLDNFGPVWIPAAGASIELNAYNVAMYGRAITVYEGHTLEQRGECYFVDGVERKEYTFEQNYYFMMGDNRHGSLDSRFWG
;
A
#
# COMPACT_ATOMS: atom_id res chain seq x y z
N GLU A 1 1.61 -20.53 11.02
CA GLU A 1 0.82 -20.96 12.19
C GLU A 1 -0.47 -20.16 12.22
N PHE A 2 -1.49 -20.71 11.59
CA PHE A 2 -2.85 -20.14 11.58
C PHE A 2 -3.51 -20.42 12.94
N GLY A 3 -3.96 -19.37 13.63
CA GLY A 3 -4.75 -19.47 14.85
C GLY A 3 -4.16 -18.81 16.11
N ALA A 4 -2.89 -18.39 16.10
CA ALA A 4 -2.30 -17.72 17.24
C ALA A 4 -2.79 -16.27 17.37
N THR A 5 -3.20 -15.87 18.56
CA THR A 5 -3.54 -14.49 18.88
C THR A 5 -2.31 -13.57 18.74
N VAL A 6 -2.53 -12.26 18.61
CA VAL A 6 -1.44 -11.27 18.58
C VAL A 6 -0.54 -11.40 19.81
N ARG A 7 -1.12 -11.70 20.97
CA ARG A 7 -0.40 -11.91 22.23
C ARG A 7 0.51 -13.15 22.16
N GLU A 8 -0.01 -14.27 21.70
CA GLU A 8 0.77 -15.52 21.57
C GLU A 8 1.91 -15.38 20.58
N ARG A 9 1.67 -14.69 19.44
CA ARG A 9 2.71 -14.39 18.45
C ARG A 9 3.81 -13.51 19.06
N ARG A 10 3.44 -12.49 19.84
CA ARG A 10 4.39 -11.62 20.53
C ARG A 10 5.22 -12.39 21.57
N GLU A 11 4.57 -13.23 22.37
CA GLU A 11 5.25 -14.07 23.36
C GLU A 11 6.21 -15.06 22.71
N ASN A 12 5.83 -15.66 21.58
CA ASN A 12 6.69 -16.56 20.81
C ASN A 12 7.93 -15.83 20.24
N ILE A 13 7.76 -14.62 19.72
CA ILE A 13 8.89 -13.79 19.27
C ILE A 13 9.82 -13.48 20.44
N LEU A 14 9.30 -13.06 21.59
CA LEU A 14 10.10 -12.71 22.76
C LEU A 14 10.85 -13.89 23.37
N ARG A 15 10.31 -15.12 23.21
CA ARG A 15 10.98 -16.35 23.66
C ARG A 15 12.14 -16.77 22.77
N ASN A 16 12.00 -16.56 21.47
CA ASN A 16 12.94 -17.11 20.47
C ASN A 16 13.93 -16.09 19.92
N TYR A 17 13.70 -14.78 20.14
CA TYR A 17 14.51 -13.72 19.58
C TYR A 17 14.81 -12.63 20.61
N THR A 18 16.02 -12.11 20.58
CA THR A 18 16.37 -10.90 21.32
C THR A 18 15.98 -9.69 20.48
N ILE A 19 15.06 -8.88 20.99
CA ILE A 19 14.67 -7.64 20.31
C ILE A 19 15.71 -6.57 20.59
N ALA A 20 16.45 -6.17 19.57
CA ALA A 20 17.35 -5.02 19.64
C ALA A 20 16.59 -3.75 19.27
N VAL A 21 16.45 -2.84 20.23
CA VAL A 21 15.91 -1.50 19.98
C VAL A 21 17.06 -0.60 19.54
N ARG A 22 17.02 -0.13 18.31
CA ARG A 22 18.03 0.83 17.82
C ARG A 22 17.59 2.25 18.16
N PRO A 23 18.51 3.11 18.64
CA PRO A 23 18.27 4.54 18.78
C PRO A 23 17.84 5.15 17.44
N LEU A 24 17.16 6.31 17.51
CA LEU A 24 16.56 6.95 16.34
C LEU A 24 17.58 7.26 15.23
N ASP A 25 18.77 7.67 15.62
CA ASP A 25 19.92 7.96 14.74
C ASP A 25 20.54 6.73 14.06
N LYS A 26 20.23 5.53 14.57
CA LYS A 26 20.67 4.25 13.99
C LYS A 26 19.57 3.48 13.26
N LYS A 27 18.39 4.08 13.11
CA LYS A 27 17.32 3.52 12.30
C LYS A 27 17.55 3.85 10.83
N GLU A 28 17.26 2.89 9.96
CA GLU A 28 17.30 3.13 8.52
C GLU A 28 16.17 4.09 8.13
N ASN A 29 16.52 5.14 7.41
CA ASN A 29 15.56 6.09 6.88
C ASN A 29 15.06 5.61 5.52
N TYR A 30 13.77 5.31 5.43
CA TYR A 30 13.13 4.95 4.17
C TYR A 30 12.57 6.20 3.51
N ILE A 31 12.97 6.43 2.26
CA ILE A 31 12.42 7.50 1.43
C ILE A 31 11.28 6.94 0.59
N LYS A 32 10.16 7.62 0.58
CA LYS A 32 9.00 7.34 -0.25
C LYS A 32 8.55 8.62 -0.93
N ARG A 33 7.99 8.50 -2.12
CA ARG A 33 7.39 9.61 -2.84
C ARG A 33 5.97 9.85 -2.34
N CYS A 34 5.64 11.10 -2.02
CA CYS A 34 4.26 11.49 -1.81
C CYS A 34 3.55 11.49 -3.18
N VAL A 35 2.64 10.57 -3.37
CA VAL A 35 1.86 10.44 -4.61
C VAL A 35 0.41 10.84 -4.43
N GLY A 36 -0.01 11.23 -3.25
CA GLY A 36 -1.35 11.75 -2.99
C GLY A 36 -1.35 12.57 -1.72
N VAL A 37 -2.10 13.66 -1.72
CA VAL A 37 -2.25 14.58 -0.61
C VAL A 37 -3.67 14.56 -0.06
N ALA A 38 -3.85 15.15 1.11
CA ALA A 38 -5.15 15.24 1.77
C ALA A 38 -6.23 15.82 0.85
N GLY A 39 -7.37 15.12 0.75
CA GLY A 39 -8.49 15.45 -0.11
C GLY A 39 -8.47 14.75 -1.48
N ASP A 40 -7.34 14.23 -1.92
CA ASP A 40 -7.24 13.51 -3.18
C ASP A 40 -7.99 12.18 -3.15
N THR A 41 -8.43 11.74 -4.33
CA THR A 41 -8.85 10.36 -4.57
C THR A 41 -7.88 9.72 -5.55
N LEU A 42 -7.14 8.73 -5.06
CA LEU A 42 -6.09 8.04 -5.80
C LEU A 42 -6.56 6.66 -6.26
N ARG A 43 -6.21 6.31 -7.49
CA ARG A 43 -6.33 4.93 -8.00
C ARG A 43 -5.09 4.54 -8.79
N ILE A 44 -4.80 3.25 -8.85
CA ILE A 44 -3.73 2.71 -9.70
C ILE A 44 -4.40 1.83 -10.76
N VAL A 45 -4.05 2.07 -12.01
CA VAL A 45 -4.53 1.28 -13.16
C VAL A 45 -3.32 0.84 -13.97
N ASN A 46 -3.10 -0.46 -14.09
CA ASN A 46 -1.95 -1.04 -14.76
C ASN A 46 -0.59 -0.44 -14.31
N GLY A 47 -0.49 -0.13 -13.00
CA GLY A 47 0.69 0.42 -12.37
C GLY A 47 0.84 1.94 -12.48
N THR A 48 -0.01 2.63 -13.25
CA THR A 48 -0.02 4.09 -13.31
C THR A 48 -0.94 4.64 -12.22
N VAL A 49 -0.44 5.59 -11.46
CA VAL A 49 -1.21 6.31 -10.43
C VAL A 49 -2.03 7.40 -11.11
N TYR A 50 -3.29 7.53 -10.70
CA TYR A 50 -4.22 8.55 -11.17
C TYR A 50 -4.79 9.34 -10.00
N HIS A 51 -4.90 10.65 -10.19
CA HIS A 51 -5.64 11.58 -9.34
C HIS A 51 -6.92 11.97 -10.07
N GLY A 52 -8.05 11.41 -9.68
CA GLY A 52 -9.26 11.51 -10.49
C GLY A 52 -9.05 10.90 -11.87
N SER A 53 -9.07 11.73 -12.93
CA SER A 53 -8.78 11.34 -14.33
C SER A 53 -7.33 11.53 -14.75
N GLU A 54 -6.56 12.32 -14.01
CA GLU A 54 -5.21 12.72 -14.41
C GLU A 54 -4.17 11.67 -13.96
N PRO A 55 -3.35 11.16 -14.89
CA PRO A 55 -2.25 10.27 -14.54
C PRO A 55 -1.14 11.05 -13.83
N GLU A 56 -0.39 10.37 -12.96
CA GLU A 56 0.84 10.93 -12.40
C GLU A 56 1.79 11.37 -13.52
N SER A 57 2.52 12.46 -13.28
CA SER A 57 3.58 12.90 -14.18
C SER A 57 4.63 11.80 -14.38
N ASP A 58 5.35 11.85 -15.51
CA ASP A 58 6.43 10.90 -15.74
C ASP A 58 7.49 11.03 -14.64
N ILE A 59 7.76 9.93 -13.96
CA ILE A 59 8.73 9.85 -12.86
C ILE A 59 9.93 9.07 -13.38
N PRO A 60 11.08 9.73 -13.61
CA PRO A 60 12.30 9.04 -13.98
C PRO A 60 12.66 8.00 -12.92
N ASN A 61 13.13 6.84 -13.35
CA ASN A 61 13.58 5.76 -12.47
C ASN A 61 12.49 4.96 -11.73
N LYS A 62 11.22 5.06 -12.09
CA LYS A 62 10.24 4.06 -11.66
C LYS A 62 10.72 2.67 -12.06
N GLN A 63 10.51 1.71 -11.17
CA GLN A 63 10.93 0.32 -11.37
C GLN A 63 9.75 -0.62 -11.21
N TYR A 64 9.69 -1.60 -12.10
CA TYR A 64 8.71 -2.67 -12.07
C TYR A 64 9.40 -4.00 -12.36
N TYR A 65 8.81 -5.10 -11.96
CA TYR A 65 9.24 -6.43 -12.38
C TYR A 65 8.71 -6.74 -13.77
N TYR A 66 9.55 -7.34 -14.59
CA TYR A 66 9.23 -7.79 -15.95
C TYR A 66 9.63 -9.24 -16.16
N ASP A 67 8.87 -9.91 -17.00
CA ASP A 67 9.24 -11.18 -17.57
C ASP A 67 9.80 -10.92 -18.97
N ILE A 68 11.01 -11.39 -19.22
CA ILE A 68 11.73 -11.19 -20.48
C ILE A 68 11.71 -12.48 -21.28
N TYR A 69 11.08 -12.46 -22.44
CA TYR A 69 11.04 -13.56 -23.37
C TYR A 69 12.15 -13.38 -24.42
N ASP A 70 13.16 -14.26 -24.43
CA ASP A 70 14.17 -14.32 -25.51
C ASP A 70 13.60 -15.14 -26.67
N ASN A 71 13.07 -14.47 -27.67
CA ASN A 71 12.41 -15.08 -28.82
C ASN A 71 13.37 -15.96 -29.67
N ALA A 72 14.67 -15.62 -29.65
CA ALA A 72 15.68 -16.40 -30.41
C ALA A 72 16.04 -17.72 -29.72
N LYS A 73 15.95 -17.76 -28.38
CA LYS A 73 16.36 -18.93 -27.58
C LYS A 73 15.20 -19.70 -26.98
N GLY A 74 13.95 -19.19 -27.12
CA GLY A 74 12.78 -19.76 -26.50
C GLY A 74 12.85 -19.80 -24.97
N ARG A 75 13.58 -18.87 -24.35
CA ARG A 75 13.80 -18.82 -22.90
C ARG A 75 13.06 -17.66 -22.28
N VAL A 76 12.57 -17.87 -21.07
CA VAL A 76 11.93 -16.83 -20.26
C VAL A 76 12.77 -16.57 -19.02
N ILE A 77 13.03 -15.28 -18.72
CA ILE A 77 13.63 -14.82 -17.48
C ILE A 77 12.54 -14.05 -16.76
N THR A 78 12.09 -14.56 -15.63
CA THR A 78 10.99 -13.98 -14.86
C THR A 78 11.49 -13.08 -13.74
N GLY A 79 10.68 -12.07 -13.37
CA GLY A 79 10.91 -11.26 -12.20
C GLY A 79 12.14 -10.36 -12.28
N VAL A 80 12.49 -9.86 -13.46
CA VAL A 80 13.61 -8.93 -13.63
C VAL A 80 13.15 -7.52 -13.28
N LEU A 81 13.81 -6.89 -12.31
CA LEU A 81 13.55 -5.51 -11.93
C LEU A 81 14.20 -4.56 -12.94
N LEU A 82 13.39 -3.79 -13.65
CA LEU A 82 13.85 -2.83 -14.66
C LEU A 82 13.30 -1.42 -14.38
N ARG A 83 14.12 -0.42 -14.68
CA ARG A 83 13.70 0.98 -14.77
C ARG A 83 13.11 1.27 -16.15
N ASP A 84 12.25 2.26 -16.21
CA ASP A 84 11.67 2.71 -17.49
C ASP A 84 12.76 3.06 -18.54
N THR A 85 13.89 3.60 -18.09
CA THR A 85 15.05 3.90 -18.95
C THR A 85 15.73 2.64 -19.50
N GLU A 86 15.69 1.54 -18.78
CA GLU A 86 16.30 0.26 -19.16
C GLU A 86 15.41 -0.54 -20.12
N LEU A 87 14.10 -0.27 -20.13
CA LEU A 87 13.16 -0.90 -21.04
C LEU A 87 13.53 -0.70 -22.51
N LYS A 88 14.06 0.47 -22.87
CA LYS A 88 14.49 0.79 -24.23
C LYS A 88 15.54 -0.20 -24.75
N THR A 89 16.47 -0.64 -23.89
CA THR A 89 17.51 -1.60 -24.26
C THR A 89 16.95 -2.94 -24.74
N TYR A 90 15.78 -3.33 -24.22
CA TYR A 90 15.12 -4.56 -24.60
C TYR A 90 14.06 -4.37 -25.68
N SER A 91 13.41 -3.19 -25.72
CA SER A 91 12.32 -2.91 -26.67
C SER A 91 12.83 -2.59 -28.09
N ASP A 92 14.06 -2.11 -28.22
CA ASP A 92 14.65 -1.78 -29.54
C ASP A 92 15.09 -2.99 -30.35
N THR A 93 14.86 -4.20 -29.86
CA THR A 93 15.22 -5.43 -30.53
C THR A 93 14.02 -6.36 -30.69
N THR A 94 13.86 -6.95 -31.88
CA THR A 94 12.88 -8.00 -32.12
C THR A 94 13.18 -9.30 -31.35
N ARG A 95 14.35 -9.36 -30.74
CA ARG A 95 14.82 -10.53 -29.97
C ARG A 95 14.06 -10.73 -28.66
N TYR A 96 13.70 -9.62 -27.98
CA TYR A 96 13.09 -9.70 -26.67
C TYR A 96 11.65 -9.21 -26.69
N THR A 97 10.79 -9.94 -26.01
CA THR A 97 9.43 -9.48 -25.67
C THR A 97 9.37 -9.25 -24.17
N LEU A 98 8.99 -8.06 -23.75
CA LEU A 98 8.83 -7.70 -22.36
C LEU A 98 7.36 -7.80 -21.97
N ARG A 99 7.10 -8.45 -20.87
CA ARG A 99 5.81 -8.45 -20.21
C ARG A 99 5.99 -7.94 -18.78
N LYS A 100 5.33 -6.85 -18.43
CA LYS A 100 5.28 -6.37 -17.04
C LYS A 100 4.67 -7.49 -16.20
N SER A 101 5.41 -7.93 -15.18
CA SER A 101 4.88 -8.91 -14.23
C SER A 101 3.68 -8.30 -13.54
N GLN A 102 2.63 -9.07 -13.38
CA GLN A 102 1.50 -8.60 -12.55
C GLN A 102 1.98 -8.56 -11.11
N GLY A 103 1.83 -7.39 -10.48
CA GLY A 103 2.11 -7.24 -9.07
C GLY A 103 1.31 -8.23 -8.25
N PHE A 104 1.86 -8.68 -7.14
CA PHE A 104 1.20 -9.65 -6.28
C PHE A 104 -0.24 -9.21 -5.96
N ALA A 105 -1.21 -10.07 -6.23
CA ALA A 105 -2.53 -9.97 -5.65
C ALA A 105 -2.36 -10.24 -4.17
N GLY A 106 -2.74 -9.30 -3.30
CA GLY A 106 -2.28 -9.48 -1.98
C GLY A 106 -3.29 -9.27 -0.88
N GLU A 107 -3.47 -10.31 -0.11
CA GLU A 107 -4.06 -10.31 1.22
C GLU A 107 -3.40 -9.31 2.20
N ARG A 108 -2.32 -8.63 1.76
CA ARG A 108 -1.56 -7.67 2.56
C ARG A 108 -1.83 -6.21 2.20
N LEU A 109 -2.59 -5.96 1.14
CA LEU A 109 -2.96 -4.59 0.78
C LEU A 109 -4.11 -4.11 1.66
N ILE A 110 -4.16 -2.81 1.90
CA ILE A 110 -5.32 -2.22 2.58
C ILE A 110 -6.57 -2.29 1.66
N PRO A 111 -7.78 -2.43 2.22
CA PRO A 111 -8.09 -2.78 3.61
C PRO A 111 -7.87 -4.27 3.86
N HIS A 112 -7.14 -4.62 4.93
CA HIS A 112 -6.72 -6.00 5.21
C HIS A 112 -7.89 -6.97 5.54
N THR A 113 -9.04 -6.45 5.88
CA THR A 113 -10.20 -7.21 6.36
C THR A 113 -11.32 -7.34 5.35
N VAL A 114 -11.21 -6.67 4.21
CA VAL A 114 -12.21 -6.68 3.14
C VAL A 114 -11.55 -7.10 1.83
N ALA A 115 -12.12 -8.11 1.18
CA ALA A 115 -11.65 -8.54 -0.13
C ALA A 115 -12.01 -7.51 -1.21
N THR A 116 -11.04 -6.74 -1.66
CA THR A 116 -11.22 -5.73 -2.71
C THR A 116 -10.85 -6.24 -4.10
N GLY A 117 -10.12 -7.35 -4.20
CA GLY A 117 -9.50 -7.81 -5.44
C GLY A 117 -8.34 -6.92 -5.92
N TRP A 118 -7.88 -5.98 -5.09
CA TRP A 118 -6.80 -5.07 -5.47
C TRP A 118 -5.46 -5.78 -5.59
N THR A 119 -4.63 -5.27 -6.48
CA THR A 119 -3.26 -5.70 -6.69
C THR A 119 -2.33 -4.48 -6.61
N LEU A 120 -1.02 -4.69 -6.64
CA LEU A 120 -0.07 -3.57 -6.68
C LEU A 120 -0.24 -2.68 -7.91
N ASP A 121 -0.72 -3.25 -9.02
CA ASP A 121 -0.89 -2.55 -10.29
C ASP A 121 -2.32 -2.07 -10.53
N ASN A 122 -3.31 -2.61 -9.81
CA ASN A 122 -4.71 -2.21 -9.90
C ASN A 122 -5.27 -2.06 -8.49
N PHE A 123 -5.30 -0.83 -8.01
CA PHE A 123 -5.56 -0.50 -6.62
C PHE A 123 -6.46 0.72 -6.50
N GLY A 124 -7.35 0.72 -5.52
CA GLY A 124 -8.25 1.85 -5.26
C GLY A 124 -9.58 1.77 -6.06
N PRO A 125 -10.38 2.85 -6.08
CA PRO A 125 -10.03 4.16 -5.58
C PRO A 125 -9.91 4.24 -4.04
N VAL A 126 -8.97 5.07 -3.57
CA VAL A 126 -8.79 5.40 -2.15
C VAL A 126 -8.84 6.91 -2.00
N TRP A 127 -9.73 7.40 -1.15
CA TRP A 127 -9.75 8.79 -0.76
C TRP A 127 -8.74 9.01 0.37
N ILE A 128 -7.99 10.11 0.33
CA ILE A 128 -6.96 10.47 1.30
C ILE A 128 -7.55 11.49 2.26
N PRO A 129 -7.69 11.17 3.56
CA PRO A 129 -8.37 12.05 4.50
C PRO A 129 -7.68 13.41 4.66
N ALA A 130 -8.51 14.44 4.79
CA ALA A 130 -8.09 15.80 5.13
C ALA A 130 -8.59 16.17 6.53
N ALA A 131 -7.85 16.99 7.25
CA ALA A 131 -8.29 17.53 8.52
C ALA A 131 -9.64 18.24 8.38
N GLY A 132 -10.58 17.96 9.29
CA GLY A 132 -11.94 18.50 9.27
C GLY A 132 -12.91 17.80 8.32
N ALA A 133 -12.44 16.88 7.49
CA ALA A 133 -13.33 16.07 6.65
C ALA A 133 -13.86 14.86 7.42
N SER A 134 -15.10 14.45 7.12
CA SER A 134 -15.77 13.36 7.83
C SER A 134 -16.05 12.17 6.92
N ILE A 135 -16.06 11.00 7.53
CA ILE A 135 -16.53 9.75 6.91
C ILE A 135 -17.66 9.14 7.74
N GLU A 136 -18.58 8.47 7.07
CA GLU A 136 -19.51 7.58 7.75
C GLU A 136 -18.78 6.39 8.36
N LEU A 137 -19.12 6.02 9.61
CA LEU A 137 -18.62 4.81 10.24
C LEU A 137 -19.45 3.61 9.79
N ASN A 138 -18.94 2.89 8.82
CA ASN A 138 -19.47 1.62 8.33
C ASN A 138 -18.34 0.61 8.18
N ALA A 139 -18.66 -0.64 7.90
CA ALA A 139 -17.68 -1.72 7.85
C ALA A 139 -16.54 -1.47 6.87
N TYR A 140 -16.84 -0.89 5.70
CA TYR A 140 -15.83 -0.57 4.70
C TYR A 140 -14.91 0.56 5.16
N ASN A 141 -15.47 1.69 5.60
CA ASN A 141 -14.68 2.84 6.03
C ASN A 141 -13.85 2.54 7.29
N VAL A 142 -14.38 1.73 8.20
CA VAL A 142 -13.62 1.27 9.38
C VAL A 142 -12.48 0.34 8.96
N ALA A 143 -12.70 -0.54 7.98
CA ALA A 143 -11.62 -1.37 7.44
C ALA A 143 -10.51 -0.54 6.77
N MET A 144 -10.90 0.52 6.03
CA MET A 144 -9.94 1.40 5.34
C MET A 144 -9.21 2.36 6.27
N TYR A 145 -9.94 3.02 7.15
CA TYR A 145 -9.45 4.19 7.91
C TYR A 145 -9.34 3.95 9.40
N GLY A 146 -9.75 2.78 9.90
CA GLY A 146 -9.70 2.48 11.34
C GLY A 146 -8.29 2.59 11.93
N ARG A 147 -7.26 2.28 11.13
CA ARG A 147 -5.87 2.47 11.55
C ARG A 147 -5.51 3.96 11.69
N ALA A 148 -6.00 4.82 10.80
CA ALA A 148 -5.81 6.27 10.91
C ALA A 148 -6.42 6.78 12.22
N ILE A 149 -7.64 6.39 12.51
CA ILE A 149 -8.36 6.77 13.73
C ILE A 149 -7.63 6.26 14.99
N THR A 150 -7.24 4.98 14.99
CA THR A 150 -6.76 4.35 16.25
C THR A 150 -5.27 4.52 16.49
N VAL A 151 -4.45 4.50 15.43
CA VAL A 151 -2.98 4.50 15.58
C VAL A 151 -2.41 5.90 15.41
N TYR A 152 -2.94 6.67 14.44
CA TYR A 152 -2.36 7.97 14.11
C TYR A 152 -3.04 9.12 14.85
N GLU A 153 -4.35 9.04 15.10
CA GLU A 153 -5.09 10.05 15.89
C GLU A 153 -5.29 9.63 17.35
N GLY A 154 -5.01 8.35 17.68
CA GLY A 154 -4.91 7.89 19.07
C GLY A 154 -6.24 7.56 19.74
N HIS A 155 -7.33 7.47 18.97
CA HIS A 155 -8.66 7.17 19.50
C HIS A 155 -8.87 5.68 19.68
N THR A 156 -9.83 5.31 20.53
CA THR A 156 -10.37 3.96 20.57
C THR A 156 -11.50 3.84 19.57
N LEU A 157 -11.57 2.73 18.83
CA LEU A 157 -12.64 2.43 17.89
C LEU A 157 -13.16 1.03 18.16
N GLU A 158 -14.41 0.93 18.54
CA GLU A 158 -15.08 -0.34 18.86
C GLU A 158 -16.33 -0.49 18.00
N GLN A 159 -16.62 -1.71 17.60
CA GLN A 159 -17.89 -2.10 17.00
C GLN A 159 -18.69 -2.94 17.97
N ARG A 160 -19.94 -2.58 18.23
CA ARG A 160 -20.90 -3.33 19.06
C ARG A 160 -22.18 -3.52 18.25
N GLY A 161 -22.36 -4.72 17.71
CA GLY A 161 -23.42 -4.98 16.73
C GLY A 161 -23.23 -4.16 15.47
N GLU A 162 -24.23 -3.35 15.13
CA GLU A 162 -24.18 -2.44 13.97
C GLU A 162 -23.70 -1.02 14.31
N CYS A 163 -23.46 -0.73 15.60
CA CYS A 163 -23.04 0.57 16.08
C CYS A 163 -21.51 0.66 16.23
N TYR A 164 -20.97 1.84 15.98
CA TYR A 164 -19.57 2.17 16.17
C TYR A 164 -19.39 3.16 17.32
N PHE A 165 -18.36 2.95 18.13
CA PHE A 165 -18.04 3.77 19.28
C PHE A 165 -16.62 4.31 19.14
N VAL A 166 -16.47 5.62 19.21
CA VAL A 166 -15.16 6.30 19.28
C VAL A 166 -15.03 6.87 20.70
N ASP A 167 -13.97 6.47 21.40
CA ASP A 167 -13.71 6.82 22.81
C ASP A 167 -14.90 6.52 23.72
N GLY A 168 -15.56 5.39 23.47
CA GLY A 168 -16.70 4.94 24.24
C GLY A 168 -18.04 5.65 23.92
N VAL A 169 -18.03 6.62 22.99
CA VAL A 169 -19.24 7.35 22.56
C VAL A 169 -19.70 6.82 21.21
N GLU A 170 -21.00 6.47 21.11
CA GLU A 170 -21.59 6.06 19.84
C GLU A 170 -21.50 7.18 18.81
N ARG A 171 -20.97 6.87 17.62
CA ARG A 171 -20.81 7.79 16.51
C ARG A 171 -21.28 7.14 15.22
N LYS A 172 -21.91 7.93 14.36
CA LYS A 172 -22.27 7.54 12.97
C LYS A 172 -21.21 8.00 11.99
N GLU A 173 -20.49 9.05 12.34
CA GLU A 173 -19.45 9.68 11.52
C GLU A 173 -18.19 9.90 12.36
N TYR A 174 -17.06 9.96 11.67
CA TYR A 174 -15.78 10.35 12.24
C TYR A 174 -15.19 11.52 11.44
N THR A 175 -14.74 12.55 12.13
CA THR A 175 -14.07 13.72 11.52
C THR A 175 -12.57 13.61 11.78
N PHE A 176 -11.77 13.61 10.74
CA PHE A 176 -10.31 13.51 10.84
C PHE A 176 -9.71 14.78 11.42
N GLU A 177 -8.74 14.61 12.30
CA GLU A 177 -8.02 15.72 12.95
C GLU A 177 -6.77 16.14 12.17
N GLN A 178 -6.25 15.24 11.32
CA GLN A 178 -4.99 15.43 10.60
C GLN A 178 -5.17 15.32 9.07
N ASN A 179 -4.21 15.88 8.35
CA ASN A 179 -4.04 15.65 6.92
C ASN A 179 -3.22 14.38 6.69
N TYR A 180 -3.68 13.53 5.77
CA TYR A 180 -2.99 12.31 5.41
C TYR A 180 -2.31 12.42 4.06
N TYR A 181 -1.34 11.55 3.82
CA TYR A 181 -0.55 11.52 2.61
C TYR A 181 -0.35 10.08 2.15
N PHE A 182 -0.50 9.84 0.86
CA PHE A 182 -0.27 8.52 0.31
C PHE A 182 1.15 8.42 -0.25
N MET A 183 1.95 7.55 0.33
CA MET A 183 3.37 7.42 0.04
C MET A 183 3.64 6.15 -0.75
N MET A 184 4.39 6.24 -1.85
CA MET A 184 4.80 5.08 -2.64
C MET A 184 6.30 5.11 -2.93
N GLY A 185 6.93 3.93 -2.94
CA GLY A 185 8.30 3.82 -3.42
C GLY A 185 8.37 3.80 -4.94
N ASP A 186 9.46 4.33 -5.51
CA ASP A 186 9.67 4.31 -6.96
C ASP A 186 9.91 2.87 -7.49
N ASN A 187 10.42 1.96 -6.64
CA ASN A 187 10.33 0.52 -6.90
C ASN A 187 8.91 0.04 -6.60
N ARG A 188 8.02 0.15 -7.58
CA ARG A 188 6.57 -0.03 -7.43
C ARG A 188 6.15 -1.43 -6.99
N HIS A 189 6.90 -2.46 -7.36
CA HIS A 189 6.62 -3.84 -6.98
C HIS A 189 7.41 -4.31 -5.75
N GLY A 190 8.50 -3.64 -5.40
CA GLY A 190 9.38 -4.00 -4.28
C GLY A 190 9.32 -3.04 -3.09
N SER A 191 8.31 -2.16 -3.01
CA SER A 191 8.18 -1.20 -1.92
C SER A 191 7.09 -1.60 -0.94
N LEU A 192 7.43 -1.63 0.33
CA LEU A 192 6.48 -1.64 1.42
C LEU A 192 6.07 -0.19 1.73
N ASP A 193 4.86 0.21 1.31
CA ASP A 193 4.39 1.60 1.32
C ASP A 193 2.91 1.70 1.70
N SER A 194 2.25 2.86 1.46
CA SER A 194 0.88 3.11 1.90
C SER A 194 -0.15 2.11 1.37
N ARG A 195 0.13 1.42 0.28
CA ARG A 195 -0.71 0.31 -0.20
C ARG A 195 -0.81 -0.84 0.82
N PHE A 196 0.20 -0.96 1.70
CA PHE A 196 0.30 -2.04 2.69
C PHE A 196 -0.04 -1.60 4.11
N TRP A 197 0.29 -0.37 4.50
CA TRP A 197 0.13 0.05 5.88
C TRP A 197 -0.87 1.21 6.08
N GLY A 198 -1.39 1.77 4.99
CA GLY A 198 -2.42 2.82 5.01
C GLY A 198 -1.90 4.22 5.26
#